data_ad18f3760276f2defe7fc956e3e9a987
#
_entry.id   ad18f3760276f2defe7fc956e3e9a987
#
_cell.length_a   1.000
_cell.length_b   1.000
_cell.length_c   1.000
_cell.angle_alpha   90.00
_cell.angle_beta   90.00
_cell.angle_gamma   90.00
#
_symmetry.space_group_name_H-M   'P 1'
#
loop_
_entity.id
_entity.type
_entity.pdbx_description
1 polymer ?
#
loop_
_entity_poly.entity_id
_entity_poly.type
_entity_poly.pdbx_seq_one_letter_code
_entity_poly.pdbx_strand_id
1 'polypeptide(L)'
;MRLIIELDGESVSDLRVGIGFLHTGIEKNMEFRTWTQGVTFMTRCNYVANFFNELVYCLAVEKLLGITDDVPERARVLRVMITELNRISSHLIAVGTGGLELGASSVAEVGLREREIILEFNQAVTGLRMNNAWIRPGGVATDLPETGLDQLRDLIKRMEKYLPEIGQFCNENPIFKARTQGIGYADLSTCMALGVTGPALRATGLPWDLRKTQPYCDYDTYDFDVATWDTCDCYGRFRIRLEEMDQSVRILK
;
A
#
# COMPACT_ATOMS: atom_id res chain seq x y z
N MET A 1 -0.70 15.91 -11.54
CA MET A 1 -1.71 16.79 -10.92
C MET A 1 -1.13 18.21 -10.91
N ARG A 2 -1.97 19.20 -11.15
CA ARG A 2 -1.59 20.63 -11.08
C ARG A 2 -2.42 21.26 -9.96
N LEU A 3 -1.76 21.95 -9.04
CA LEU A 3 -2.41 22.76 -8.01
C LEU A 3 -2.22 24.22 -8.34
N ILE A 4 -3.30 25.00 -8.40
CA ILE A 4 -3.29 26.45 -8.54
C ILE A 4 -3.75 26.98 -7.19
N ILE A 5 -2.84 27.63 -6.48
CA ILE A 5 -3.04 28.12 -5.11
C ILE A 5 -3.07 29.63 -5.17
N GLU A 6 -4.14 30.25 -4.66
CA GLU A 6 -4.20 31.69 -4.45
C GLU A 6 -3.90 31.96 -2.97
N LEU A 7 -2.97 32.88 -2.72
CA LEU A 7 -2.48 33.21 -1.38
C LEU A 7 -2.81 34.66 -1.02
N ASP A 8 -3.24 34.85 0.25
CA ASP A 8 -3.23 36.14 0.91
C ASP A 8 -2.19 36.08 2.06
N GLY A 9 -0.98 36.60 1.79
CA GLY A 9 0.18 36.35 2.64
C GLY A 9 0.53 34.85 2.64
N GLU A 10 0.50 34.21 3.82
CA GLU A 10 0.73 32.77 4.02
C GLU A 10 -0.59 31.96 4.09
N SER A 11 -1.74 32.62 3.99
CA SER A 11 -3.04 31.97 4.03
C SER A 11 -3.50 31.59 2.63
N VAL A 12 -3.98 30.35 2.46
CA VAL A 12 -4.58 29.89 1.20
C VAL A 12 -6.02 30.42 1.12
N SER A 13 -6.29 31.30 0.14
CA SER A 13 -7.62 31.87 -0.12
C SER A 13 -8.43 31.03 -1.09
N ASP A 14 -7.78 30.40 -2.09
CA ASP A 14 -8.44 29.49 -3.04
C ASP A 14 -7.48 28.40 -3.50
N LEU A 15 -8.04 27.23 -3.83
CA LEU A 15 -7.31 26.08 -4.36
C LEU A 15 -8.05 25.45 -5.51
N ARG A 16 -7.44 25.44 -6.70
CA ARG A 16 -7.98 24.71 -7.86
C ARG A 16 -7.08 23.55 -8.24
N VAL A 17 -7.71 22.40 -8.41
CA VAL A 17 -7.02 21.15 -8.74
C VAL A 17 -7.25 20.80 -10.20
N GLY A 18 -6.17 20.73 -10.99
CA GLY A 18 -6.17 20.21 -12.36
C GLY A 18 -5.79 18.73 -12.36
N ILE A 19 -6.72 17.87 -12.77
CA ILE A 19 -6.55 16.42 -12.89
C ILE A 19 -6.43 16.04 -14.36
N GLY A 20 -5.85 14.88 -14.68
CA GLY A 20 -5.77 14.33 -16.04
C GLY A 20 -4.39 14.35 -16.67
N PHE A 21 -3.37 14.94 -16.06
CA PHE A 21 -2.01 14.97 -16.61
C PHE A 21 -1.35 13.58 -16.74
N LEU A 22 -1.83 12.61 -15.96
CA LEU A 22 -1.38 11.20 -16.01
C LEU A 22 -2.45 10.28 -16.61
N HIS A 23 -3.51 10.81 -17.21
CA HIS A 23 -4.53 10.02 -17.85
C HIS A 23 -3.99 9.33 -19.10
N THR A 24 -4.01 8.00 -19.13
CA THR A 24 -3.47 7.16 -20.21
C THR A 24 -4.56 6.36 -20.96
N GLY A 25 -5.83 6.59 -20.65
CA GLY A 25 -6.95 5.90 -21.27
C GLY A 25 -7.03 4.42 -20.91
N ILE A 26 -6.58 4.01 -19.73
CA ILE A 26 -6.55 2.62 -19.27
C ILE A 26 -7.93 1.97 -19.38
N GLU A 27 -8.97 2.63 -18.87
CA GLU A 27 -10.35 2.12 -18.87
C GLU A 27 -10.82 1.79 -20.29
N LYS A 28 -10.60 2.72 -21.23
CA LYS A 28 -10.98 2.52 -22.64
C LYS A 28 -10.14 1.44 -23.31
N ASN A 29 -8.85 1.35 -23.00
CA ASN A 29 -8.00 0.31 -23.53
C ASN A 29 -8.43 -1.09 -23.05
N MET A 30 -8.90 -1.23 -21.82
CA MET A 30 -9.31 -2.51 -21.26
C MET A 30 -10.57 -3.10 -21.94
N GLU A 31 -11.43 -2.28 -22.54
CA GLU A 31 -12.58 -2.76 -23.32
C GLU A 31 -12.18 -3.67 -24.49
N PHE A 32 -10.96 -3.53 -25.00
CA PHE A 32 -10.44 -4.26 -26.15
C PHE A 32 -9.37 -5.30 -25.81
N ARG A 33 -9.21 -5.62 -24.52
CA ARG A 33 -8.19 -6.57 -24.05
C ARG A 33 -8.82 -7.82 -23.48
N THR A 34 -8.09 -8.92 -23.53
CA THR A 34 -8.46 -10.10 -22.75
C THR A 34 -8.26 -9.83 -21.25
N TRP A 35 -8.94 -10.59 -20.40
CA TRP A 35 -8.81 -10.43 -18.94
C TRP A 35 -7.37 -10.62 -18.44
N THR A 36 -6.62 -11.57 -19.04
CA THR A 36 -5.20 -11.75 -18.70
C THR A 36 -4.35 -10.55 -19.10
N GLN A 37 -4.62 -9.96 -20.28
CA GLN A 37 -3.93 -8.74 -20.71
C GLN A 37 -4.31 -7.52 -19.84
N GLY A 38 -5.55 -7.48 -19.33
CA GLY A 38 -6.03 -6.41 -18.45
C GLY A 38 -5.22 -6.26 -17.17
N VAL A 39 -4.66 -7.34 -16.63
CA VAL A 39 -3.81 -7.29 -15.43
C VAL A 39 -2.66 -6.30 -15.59
N THR A 40 -2.02 -6.25 -16.76
CA THR A 40 -0.89 -5.34 -17.01
C THR A 40 -1.29 -3.87 -16.96
N PHE A 41 -2.53 -3.53 -17.31
CA PHE A 41 -3.04 -2.16 -17.19
C PHE A 41 -3.34 -1.80 -15.74
N MET A 42 -3.86 -2.75 -14.96
CA MET A 42 -4.19 -2.52 -13.55
C MET A 42 -2.96 -2.20 -12.71
N THR A 43 -1.81 -2.81 -13.00
CA THR A 43 -0.56 -2.52 -12.28
C THR A 43 -0.15 -1.05 -12.38
N ARG A 44 -0.56 -0.32 -13.42
CA ARG A 44 -0.22 1.08 -13.68
C ARG A 44 -1.18 2.06 -13.01
N CYS A 45 -2.33 1.62 -12.51
CA CYS A 45 -3.26 2.49 -11.79
C CYS A 45 -2.64 3.04 -10.51
N ASN A 46 -1.93 2.18 -9.76
CA ASN A 46 -1.13 2.57 -8.61
C ASN A 46 0.16 1.73 -8.60
N TYR A 47 1.19 2.22 -9.24
CA TYR A 47 2.44 1.49 -9.45
C TYR A 47 3.27 1.24 -8.17
N VAL A 48 2.98 1.94 -7.07
CA VAL A 48 3.59 1.68 -5.75
C VAL A 48 2.88 0.57 -4.97
N ALA A 49 1.64 0.26 -5.33
CA ALA A 49 0.82 -0.81 -4.74
C ALA A 49 0.24 -1.73 -5.83
N ASN A 50 1.07 -2.08 -6.83
CA ASN A 50 0.66 -2.77 -8.04
C ASN A 50 0.03 -4.14 -7.79
N PHE A 51 0.54 -4.92 -6.84
CA PHE A 51 -0.03 -6.23 -6.53
C PHE A 51 -1.45 -6.16 -5.95
N PHE A 52 -1.80 -5.09 -5.22
CA PHE A 52 -3.18 -4.88 -4.79
C PHE A 52 -4.12 -4.61 -5.96
N ASN A 53 -3.66 -3.86 -6.98
CA ASN A 53 -4.45 -3.62 -8.17
C ASN A 53 -4.62 -4.91 -9.00
N GLU A 54 -3.56 -5.71 -9.11
CA GLU A 54 -3.65 -7.03 -9.74
C GLU A 54 -4.67 -7.91 -9.00
N LEU A 55 -4.56 -7.97 -7.68
CA LEU A 55 -5.41 -8.82 -6.85
C LEU A 55 -6.88 -8.43 -6.96
N VAL A 56 -7.23 -7.15 -6.77
CA VAL A 56 -8.64 -6.71 -6.82
C VAL A 56 -9.27 -6.98 -8.19
N TYR A 57 -8.49 -6.78 -9.26
CA TYR A 57 -8.94 -7.10 -10.61
C TYR A 57 -9.16 -8.60 -10.79
N CYS A 58 -8.20 -9.43 -10.38
CA CYS A 58 -8.32 -10.89 -10.49
C CYS A 58 -9.50 -11.43 -9.68
N LEU A 59 -9.71 -10.95 -8.45
CA LEU A 59 -10.86 -11.32 -7.62
C LEU A 59 -12.19 -10.97 -8.30
N ALA A 60 -12.28 -9.80 -8.94
CA ALA A 60 -13.47 -9.40 -9.68
C ALA A 60 -13.73 -10.29 -10.89
N VAL A 61 -12.70 -10.63 -11.66
CA VAL A 61 -12.79 -11.54 -12.83
C VAL A 61 -13.15 -12.95 -12.38
N GLU A 62 -12.52 -13.47 -11.33
CA GLU A 62 -12.80 -14.79 -10.77
C GLU A 62 -14.25 -14.91 -10.29
N LYS A 63 -14.76 -13.86 -9.65
CA LYS A 63 -16.16 -13.80 -9.23
C LYS A 63 -17.12 -13.80 -10.43
N LEU A 64 -16.81 -13.06 -11.49
CA LEU A 64 -17.60 -13.03 -12.73
C LEU A 64 -17.61 -14.37 -13.46
N LEU A 65 -16.48 -15.09 -13.40
CA LEU A 65 -16.34 -16.43 -14.02
C LEU A 65 -16.92 -17.55 -13.14
N GLY A 66 -17.21 -17.29 -11.87
CA GLY A 66 -17.64 -18.30 -10.91
C GLY A 66 -16.56 -19.30 -10.50
N ILE A 67 -15.27 -18.92 -10.58
CA ILE A 67 -14.10 -19.77 -10.27
C ILE A 67 -13.37 -19.35 -8.99
N THR A 68 -13.99 -18.53 -8.16
CA THR A 68 -13.36 -18.03 -6.91
C THR A 68 -12.89 -19.19 -6.02
N ASP A 69 -13.71 -20.24 -5.88
CA ASP A 69 -13.42 -21.39 -5.03
C ASP A 69 -12.43 -22.39 -5.68
N ASP A 70 -12.20 -22.27 -6.99
CA ASP A 70 -11.26 -23.13 -7.74
C ASP A 70 -9.81 -22.66 -7.62
N VAL A 71 -9.56 -21.45 -7.06
CA VAL A 71 -8.21 -20.93 -6.88
C VAL A 71 -7.44 -21.77 -5.85
N PRO A 72 -6.31 -22.41 -6.22
CA PRO A 72 -5.57 -23.27 -5.31
C PRO A 72 -5.15 -22.54 -4.01
N GLU A 73 -5.18 -23.24 -2.88
CA GLU A 73 -4.77 -22.72 -1.58
C GLU A 73 -3.37 -22.08 -1.63
N ARG A 74 -2.41 -22.80 -2.24
CA ARG A 74 -1.04 -22.25 -2.40
C ARG A 74 -1.02 -20.92 -3.14
N ALA A 75 -1.85 -20.74 -4.15
CA ALA A 75 -1.94 -19.47 -4.88
C ALA A 75 -2.54 -18.35 -4.00
N ARG A 76 -3.54 -18.68 -3.15
CA ARG A 76 -4.10 -17.72 -2.20
C ARG A 76 -3.06 -17.27 -1.17
N VAL A 77 -2.29 -18.21 -0.61
CA VAL A 77 -1.17 -17.89 0.32
C VAL A 77 -0.11 -17.02 -0.36
N LEU A 78 0.30 -17.36 -1.58
CA LEU A 78 1.27 -16.58 -2.34
C LEU A 78 0.77 -15.15 -2.66
N ARG A 79 -0.52 -15.01 -2.94
CA ARG A 79 -1.16 -13.69 -3.13
C ARG A 79 -1.10 -12.84 -1.86
N VAL A 80 -1.41 -13.43 -0.70
CA VAL A 80 -1.30 -12.75 0.61
C VAL A 80 0.14 -12.35 0.87
N MET A 81 1.08 -13.27 0.71
CA MET A 81 2.51 -13.01 0.90
C MET A 81 2.98 -11.80 0.09
N ILE A 82 2.75 -11.79 -1.22
CA ILE A 82 3.25 -10.72 -2.08
C ILE A 82 2.53 -9.39 -1.84
N THR A 83 1.24 -9.40 -1.50
CA THR A 83 0.50 -8.18 -1.22
C THR A 83 0.90 -7.57 0.12
N GLU A 84 1.20 -8.35 1.14
CA GLU A 84 1.70 -7.80 2.42
C GLU A 84 3.13 -7.25 2.28
N LEU A 85 4.01 -7.89 1.50
CA LEU A 85 5.29 -7.28 1.12
C LEU A 85 5.10 -5.98 0.33
N ASN A 86 4.13 -5.93 -0.57
CA ASN A 86 3.81 -4.71 -1.32
C ASN A 86 3.23 -3.61 -0.41
N ARG A 87 2.46 -3.96 0.63
CA ARG A 87 2.01 -3.00 1.66
C ARG A 87 3.20 -2.35 2.36
N ILE A 88 4.15 -3.15 2.85
CA ILE A 88 5.37 -2.64 3.47
C ILE A 88 6.11 -1.72 2.48
N SER A 89 6.35 -2.18 1.27
CA SER A 89 7.03 -1.42 0.21
C SER A 89 6.34 -0.07 -0.09
N SER A 90 5.01 -0.07 -0.17
CA SER A 90 4.21 1.14 -0.42
C SER A 90 4.27 2.11 0.76
N HIS A 91 4.18 1.61 1.99
CA HIS A 91 4.26 2.43 3.19
C HIS A 91 5.66 3.01 3.40
N LEU A 92 6.72 2.28 3.06
CA LEU A 92 8.09 2.80 3.07
C LEU A 92 8.26 4.01 2.14
N ILE A 93 7.64 3.99 0.95
CA ILE A 93 7.60 5.17 0.08
C ILE A 93 6.82 6.31 0.72
N ALA A 94 5.61 6.04 1.21
CA ALA A 94 4.75 7.06 1.79
C ALA A 94 5.42 7.76 3.00
N VAL A 95 6.07 6.98 3.87
CA VAL A 95 6.82 7.48 5.03
C VAL A 95 8.08 8.22 4.60
N GLY A 96 8.86 7.63 3.68
CA GLY A 96 10.10 8.21 3.18
C GLY A 96 9.89 9.52 2.45
N THR A 97 8.99 9.58 1.47
CA THR A 97 8.68 10.80 0.72
C THR A 97 8.00 11.85 1.60
N GLY A 98 7.10 11.44 2.51
CA GLY A 98 6.51 12.34 3.49
C GLY A 98 7.55 12.97 4.41
N GLY A 99 8.56 12.21 4.84
CA GLY A 99 9.70 12.74 5.59
C GLY A 99 10.53 13.73 4.75
N LEU A 100 10.81 13.42 3.49
CA LEU A 100 11.52 14.29 2.56
C LEU A 100 10.80 15.63 2.37
N GLU A 101 9.49 15.62 2.14
CA GLU A 101 8.65 16.83 2.01
C GLU A 101 8.68 17.72 3.27
N LEU A 102 8.89 17.12 4.43
CA LEU A 102 9.02 17.83 5.71
C LEU A 102 10.49 18.21 6.04
N GLY A 103 11.43 17.98 5.12
CA GLY A 103 12.84 18.34 5.29
C GLY A 103 13.69 17.27 5.98
N ALA A 104 13.19 16.04 6.13
CA ALA A 104 13.92 14.91 6.72
C ALA A 104 14.40 13.93 5.64
N SER A 105 15.42 14.29 4.86
CA SER A 105 15.94 13.48 3.74
C SER A 105 16.42 12.10 4.17
N SER A 106 16.98 11.96 5.38
CA SER A 106 17.47 10.67 5.91
C SER A 106 16.35 9.61 6.00
N VAL A 107 15.11 10.03 6.27
CA VAL A 107 13.97 9.12 6.32
C VAL A 107 13.69 8.51 4.94
N ALA A 108 13.81 9.33 3.89
CA ALA A 108 13.66 8.85 2.51
C ALA A 108 14.77 7.85 2.14
N GLU A 109 16.01 8.15 2.48
CA GLU A 109 17.15 7.28 2.18
C GLU A 109 17.01 5.92 2.84
N VAL A 110 16.67 5.88 4.13
CA VAL A 110 16.45 4.63 4.88
C VAL A 110 15.23 3.88 4.36
N GLY A 111 14.12 4.57 4.12
CA GLY A 111 12.91 3.96 3.57
C GLY A 111 13.13 3.33 2.20
N LEU A 112 13.81 4.03 1.30
CA LEU A 112 14.13 3.52 -0.04
C LEU A 112 15.13 2.36 0.00
N ARG A 113 16.11 2.38 0.91
CA ARG A 113 17.05 1.28 1.12
C ARG A 113 16.32 -0.02 1.49
N GLU A 114 15.40 0.03 2.44
CA GLU A 114 14.65 -1.15 2.85
C GLU A 114 13.65 -1.61 1.79
N ARG A 115 13.05 -0.65 1.08
CA ARG A 115 12.19 -0.96 -0.06
C ARG A 115 12.92 -1.69 -1.18
N GLU A 116 14.18 -1.34 -1.43
CA GLU A 116 15.00 -1.94 -2.50
C GLU A 116 15.08 -3.46 -2.33
N ILE A 117 15.26 -3.97 -1.12
CA ILE A 117 15.34 -5.40 -0.84
C ILE A 117 14.02 -6.12 -1.18
N ILE A 118 12.87 -5.45 -0.96
CA ILE A 118 11.58 -5.99 -1.37
C ILE A 118 11.47 -6.04 -2.90
N LEU A 119 11.98 -5.02 -3.61
CA LEU A 119 11.96 -5.01 -5.07
C LEU A 119 12.88 -6.07 -5.68
N GLU A 120 14.03 -6.35 -5.05
CA GLU A 120 14.92 -7.45 -5.43
C GLU A 120 14.21 -8.81 -5.27
N PHE A 121 13.50 -9.01 -4.15
CA PHE A 121 12.68 -10.20 -3.96
C PHE A 121 11.58 -10.30 -5.01
N ASN A 122 10.85 -9.22 -5.28
CA ASN A 122 9.83 -9.19 -6.33
C ASN A 122 10.41 -9.59 -7.69
N GLN A 123 11.60 -9.08 -8.03
CA GLN A 123 12.29 -9.43 -9.27
C GLN A 123 12.69 -10.92 -9.30
N ALA A 124 13.15 -11.48 -8.20
CA ALA A 124 13.50 -12.88 -8.11
C ALA A 124 12.28 -13.80 -8.32
N VAL A 125 11.11 -13.41 -7.82
CA VAL A 125 9.87 -14.20 -7.90
C VAL A 125 9.17 -14.00 -9.25
N THR A 126 9.12 -12.76 -9.75
CA THR A 126 8.23 -12.39 -10.87
C THR A 126 8.98 -12.02 -12.16
N GLY A 127 10.30 -11.85 -12.08
CA GLY A 127 11.14 -11.34 -13.18
C GLY A 127 11.14 -9.81 -13.32
N LEU A 128 10.29 -9.09 -12.58
CA LEU A 128 10.15 -7.65 -12.64
C LEU A 128 10.21 -7.02 -11.25
N ARG A 129 10.80 -5.85 -11.15
CA ARG A 129 10.88 -5.07 -9.89
C ARG A 129 9.55 -4.45 -9.52
N MET A 130 8.84 -3.93 -10.52
CA MET A 130 7.54 -3.24 -10.39
C MET A 130 6.66 -3.60 -11.59
N ASN A 131 5.33 -3.35 -11.47
CA ASN A 131 4.34 -3.63 -12.51
C ASN A 131 4.38 -5.10 -12.97
N ASN A 132 4.36 -6.00 -12.02
CA ASN A 132 4.75 -7.40 -12.16
C ASN A 132 3.75 -8.23 -12.99
N ALA A 133 2.44 -7.95 -12.92
CA ALA A 133 1.38 -8.73 -13.55
C ALA A 133 1.50 -10.24 -13.23
N TRP A 134 1.84 -10.55 -12.00
CA TRP A 134 2.11 -11.91 -11.53
C TRP A 134 0.88 -12.59 -10.94
N ILE A 135 0.00 -11.84 -10.26
CA ILE A 135 -1.32 -12.32 -9.87
C ILE A 135 -2.19 -12.36 -11.12
N ARG A 136 -2.82 -13.51 -11.39
CA ARG A 136 -3.63 -13.72 -12.59
C ARG A 136 -4.95 -14.38 -12.24
N PRO A 137 -6.00 -14.21 -13.06
CA PRO A 137 -7.24 -14.95 -12.84
C PRO A 137 -6.99 -16.46 -12.73
N GLY A 138 -7.45 -17.06 -11.64
CA GLY A 138 -7.24 -18.48 -11.32
C GLY A 138 -5.98 -18.79 -10.51
N GLY A 139 -5.14 -17.79 -10.18
CA GLY A 139 -3.96 -18.04 -9.33
C GLY A 139 -2.84 -17.01 -9.47
N VAL A 140 -1.64 -17.50 -9.71
CA VAL A 140 -0.39 -16.73 -9.92
C VAL A 140 0.34 -17.27 -11.15
N ALA A 141 1.22 -16.45 -11.75
CA ALA A 141 1.91 -16.83 -13.00
C ALA A 141 2.94 -17.93 -12.81
N THR A 142 3.64 -17.93 -11.68
CA THR A 142 4.71 -18.90 -11.34
C THR A 142 4.70 -19.13 -9.84
N ASP A 143 5.24 -20.25 -9.40
CA ASP A 143 5.52 -20.50 -7.99
C ASP A 143 6.81 -19.78 -7.55
N LEU A 144 7.12 -19.83 -6.25
CA LEU A 144 8.38 -19.32 -5.72
C LEU A 144 9.57 -20.10 -6.30
N PRO A 145 10.70 -19.44 -6.58
CA PRO A 145 11.94 -20.12 -6.89
C PRO A 145 12.41 -20.96 -5.69
N GLU A 146 13.30 -21.93 -5.93
CA GLU A 146 13.82 -22.84 -4.87
C GLU A 146 14.38 -22.08 -3.64
N THR A 147 15.03 -20.94 -3.88
CA THR A 147 15.58 -20.07 -2.83
C THR A 147 14.58 -19.09 -2.25
N GLY A 148 13.35 -19.03 -2.78
CA GLY A 148 12.38 -17.99 -2.47
C GLY A 148 11.96 -17.95 -1.01
N LEU A 149 11.79 -19.11 -0.37
CA LEU A 149 11.41 -19.17 1.05
C LEU A 149 12.54 -18.67 1.97
N ASP A 150 13.79 -18.98 1.66
CA ASP A 150 14.93 -18.53 2.47
C ASP A 150 15.14 -17.02 2.30
N GLN A 151 15.02 -16.51 1.07
CA GLN A 151 15.03 -15.07 0.80
C GLN A 151 13.91 -14.34 1.54
N LEU A 152 12.70 -14.90 1.57
CA LEU A 152 11.58 -14.34 2.32
C LEU A 152 11.87 -14.29 3.83
N ARG A 153 12.37 -15.37 4.40
CA ARG A 153 12.73 -15.43 5.82
C ARG A 153 13.79 -14.39 6.21
N ASP A 154 14.78 -14.19 5.37
CA ASP A 154 15.82 -13.20 5.61
C ASP A 154 15.28 -11.76 5.45
N LEU A 155 14.36 -11.55 4.49
CA LEU A 155 13.66 -10.30 4.32
C LEU A 155 12.81 -9.96 5.55
N ILE A 156 12.04 -10.92 6.08
CA ILE A 156 11.23 -10.74 7.29
C ILE A 156 12.11 -10.33 8.48
N LYS A 157 13.21 -11.06 8.74
CA LYS A 157 14.17 -10.72 9.82
C LYS A 157 14.72 -9.31 9.64
N ARG A 158 14.98 -8.91 8.40
CA ARG A 158 15.46 -7.57 8.08
C ARG A 158 14.40 -6.51 8.38
N MET A 159 13.15 -6.73 7.99
CA MET A 159 12.06 -5.79 8.29
C MET A 159 11.86 -5.64 9.80
N GLU A 160 11.84 -6.73 10.56
CA GLU A 160 11.77 -6.68 12.03
C GLU A 160 12.85 -5.81 12.67
N LYS A 161 14.04 -5.81 12.10
CA LYS A 161 15.17 -5.01 12.62
C LYS A 161 15.06 -3.54 12.27
N TYR A 162 14.64 -3.19 11.04
CA TYR A 162 14.79 -1.85 10.51
C TYR A 162 13.49 -1.02 10.50
N LEU A 163 12.30 -1.63 10.53
CA LEU A 163 11.05 -0.88 10.63
C LEU A 163 10.96 -0.03 11.91
N PRO A 164 11.38 -0.54 13.11
CA PRO A 164 11.42 0.28 14.31
C PRO A 164 12.34 1.49 14.19
N GLU A 165 13.49 1.36 13.51
CA GLU A 165 14.44 2.46 13.26
C GLU A 165 13.77 3.59 12.47
N ILE A 166 13.04 3.24 11.40
CA ILE A 166 12.29 4.22 10.60
C ILE A 166 11.24 4.92 11.46
N GLY A 167 10.56 4.17 12.33
CA GLY A 167 9.60 4.72 13.28
C GLY A 167 10.22 5.75 14.22
N GLN A 168 11.42 5.51 14.73
CA GLN A 168 12.12 6.43 15.64
C GLN A 168 12.43 7.76 14.99
N PHE A 169 12.91 7.77 13.74
CA PHE A 169 13.21 9.02 13.01
C PHE A 169 12.05 10.02 12.97
N CYS A 170 10.82 9.54 13.05
CA CYS A 170 9.63 10.37 12.97
C CYS A 170 8.95 10.52 14.34
N ASN A 171 8.82 9.44 15.09
CA ASN A 171 8.11 9.43 16.38
C ASN A 171 8.83 10.22 17.48
N GLU A 172 10.15 10.27 17.43
CA GLU A 172 10.97 10.96 18.43
C GLU A 172 11.39 12.36 17.98
N ASN A 173 11.20 12.69 16.69
CA ASN A 173 11.58 13.97 16.13
C ASN A 173 10.56 15.07 16.47
N PRO A 174 10.94 16.10 17.28
CA PRO A 174 10.01 17.17 17.66
C PRO A 174 9.59 18.05 16.48
N ILE A 175 10.44 18.22 15.45
CA ILE A 175 10.13 19.00 14.26
C ILE A 175 9.05 18.28 13.44
N PHE A 176 9.20 16.97 13.24
CA PHE A 176 8.21 16.15 12.55
C PHE A 176 6.85 16.23 13.27
N LYS A 177 6.84 16.06 14.59
CA LYS A 177 5.62 16.18 15.40
C LYS A 177 4.96 17.55 15.25
N ALA A 178 5.73 18.62 15.39
CA ALA A 178 5.21 19.99 15.27
C ALA A 178 4.61 20.30 13.89
N ARG A 179 5.09 19.63 12.83
CA ARG A 179 4.61 19.81 11.47
C ARG A 179 3.46 18.86 11.06
N THR A 180 3.13 17.89 11.88
CA THR A 180 2.14 16.86 11.52
C THR A 180 1.00 16.74 12.53
N GLN A 181 1.24 17.03 13.81
CA GLN A 181 0.20 16.99 14.85
C GLN A 181 -0.75 18.19 14.71
N GLY A 182 -2.06 17.89 14.69
CA GLY A 182 -3.11 18.88 14.50
C GLY A 182 -3.17 19.48 13.08
N ILE A 183 -2.36 19.00 12.14
CA ILE A 183 -2.30 19.50 10.78
C ILE A 183 -3.04 18.53 9.84
N GLY A 184 -3.76 19.10 8.85
CA GLY A 184 -4.53 18.31 7.87
C GLY A 184 -5.62 17.49 8.54
N TYR A 185 -6.32 18.08 9.49
CA TYR A 185 -7.41 17.43 10.24
C TYR A 185 -8.55 17.03 9.30
N ALA A 186 -8.97 15.76 9.40
CA ALA A 186 -10.12 15.22 8.69
C ALA A 186 -10.82 14.20 9.61
N ASP A 187 -11.93 14.62 10.20
CA ASP A 187 -12.71 13.80 11.11
C ASP A 187 -13.48 12.68 10.38
N LEU A 188 -14.12 11.81 11.15
CA LEU A 188 -14.89 10.69 10.62
C LEU A 188 -16.01 11.16 9.68
N SER A 189 -16.69 12.26 10.01
CA SER A 189 -17.80 12.77 9.21
C SER A 189 -17.32 13.26 7.84
N THR A 190 -16.20 13.94 7.80
CA THR A 190 -15.53 14.39 6.57
C THR A 190 -15.06 13.20 5.73
N CYS A 191 -14.41 12.22 6.38
CA CYS A 191 -13.97 11.01 5.70
C CYS A 191 -15.14 10.23 5.07
N MET A 192 -16.24 10.09 5.77
CA MET A 192 -17.44 9.41 5.27
C MET A 192 -18.10 10.18 4.13
N ALA A 193 -18.22 11.51 4.22
CA ALA A 193 -18.81 12.36 3.18
C ALA A 193 -17.99 12.34 1.88
N LEU A 194 -16.67 12.21 1.97
CA LEU A 194 -15.76 12.19 0.82
C LEU A 194 -15.42 10.78 0.33
N GLY A 195 -15.93 9.72 0.96
CA GLY A 195 -15.61 8.34 0.61
C GLY A 195 -14.14 7.96 0.86
N VAL A 196 -13.50 8.58 1.86
CA VAL A 196 -12.10 8.31 2.23
C VAL A 196 -11.99 6.95 2.89
N THR A 197 -10.96 6.18 2.53
CA THR A 197 -10.69 4.83 3.06
C THR A 197 -9.23 4.68 3.48
N GLY A 198 -8.85 3.48 3.92
CA GLY A 198 -7.47 3.13 4.25
C GLY A 198 -6.92 3.85 5.49
N PRO A 199 -5.61 4.11 5.53
CA PRO A 199 -4.97 4.76 6.69
C PRO A 199 -5.59 6.09 7.08
N ALA A 200 -6.09 6.87 6.11
CA ALA A 200 -6.74 8.15 6.38
C ALA A 200 -8.05 7.96 7.16
N LEU A 201 -8.88 6.99 6.80
CA LEU A 201 -10.10 6.67 7.54
C LEU A 201 -9.78 6.07 8.92
N ARG A 202 -8.82 5.14 9.00
CA ARG A 202 -8.44 4.51 10.28
C ARG A 202 -7.80 5.50 11.26
N ALA A 203 -7.28 6.64 10.79
CA ALA A 203 -6.80 7.74 11.63
C ALA A 203 -7.93 8.47 12.38
N THR A 204 -9.20 8.19 12.08
CA THR A 204 -10.37 8.70 12.80
C THR A 204 -10.85 7.76 13.91
N GLY A 205 -10.15 6.66 14.16
CA GLY A 205 -10.53 5.64 15.15
C GLY A 205 -11.42 4.54 14.59
N LEU A 206 -11.92 4.64 13.34
CA LEU A 206 -12.77 3.62 12.76
C LEU A 206 -11.95 2.40 12.28
N PRO A 207 -12.12 1.20 12.90
CA PRO A 207 -11.34 0.00 12.55
C PRO A 207 -11.90 -0.71 11.31
N TRP A 208 -12.01 0.01 10.20
CA TRP A 208 -12.54 -0.55 8.96
C TRP A 208 -11.41 -1.05 8.05
N ASP A 209 -11.34 -2.37 7.91
CA ASP A 209 -10.38 -3.07 7.07
C ASP A 209 -11.07 -4.26 6.39
N LEU A 210 -11.03 -4.30 5.05
CA LEU A 210 -11.71 -5.34 4.26
C LEU A 210 -11.14 -6.73 4.52
N ARG A 211 -9.89 -6.84 4.96
CA ARG A 211 -9.29 -8.13 5.34
C ARG A 211 -10.00 -8.78 6.53
N LYS A 212 -10.67 -7.98 7.38
CA LYS A 212 -11.45 -8.44 8.55
C LYS A 212 -12.96 -8.38 8.31
N THR A 213 -13.45 -7.31 7.62
CA THR A 213 -14.91 -7.12 7.44
C THR A 213 -15.49 -7.89 6.25
N GLN A 214 -14.69 -8.16 5.22
CA GLN A 214 -15.04 -8.92 4.02
C GLN A 214 -13.81 -9.72 3.56
N PRO A 215 -13.41 -10.77 4.31
CA PRO A 215 -12.19 -11.51 4.05
C PRO A 215 -12.12 -12.07 2.61
N TYR A 216 -10.93 -12.06 2.06
CA TYR A 216 -10.58 -12.64 0.76
C TYR A 216 -9.22 -13.33 0.89
N CYS A 217 -8.92 -14.30 0.04
CA CYS A 217 -7.67 -15.06 0.08
C CYS A 217 -7.33 -15.58 1.50
N ASP A 218 -8.34 -16.04 2.23
CA ASP A 218 -8.22 -16.63 3.57
C ASP A 218 -7.64 -15.68 4.65
N TYR A 219 -7.79 -14.35 4.49
CA TYR A 219 -7.30 -13.38 5.49
C TYR A 219 -7.92 -13.55 6.88
N ASP A 220 -9.07 -14.20 7.00
CA ASP A 220 -9.71 -14.54 8.26
C ASP A 220 -8.94 -15.60 9.08
N THR A 221 -8.03 -16.35 8.43
CA THR A 221 -7.17 -17.35 9.10
C THR A 221 -5.89 -16.74 9.68
N TYR A 222 -5.54 -15.50 9.28
CA TYR A 222 -4.32 -14.83 9.74
C TYR A 222 -4.57 -14.01 11.02
N ASP A 223 -3.62 -14.11 11.95
CA ASP A 223 -3.65 -13.37 13.21
C ASP A 223 -2.95 -12.02 13.05
N PHE A 224 -3.75 -10.95 12.94
CA PHE A 224 -3.29 -9.56 12.89
C PHE A 224 -4.37 -8.61 13.42
N ASP A 225 -3.94 -7.43 13.82
CA ASP A 225 -4.82 -6.38 14.34
C ASP A 225 -5.03 -5.28 13.28
N VAL A 226 -6.19 -4.62 13.35
CA VAL A 226 -6.46 -3.44 12.51
C VAL A 226 -5.85 -2.21 13.16
N ALA A 227 -4.84 -1.64 12.53
CA ALA A 227 -4.20 -0.41 13.01
C ALA A 227 -5.18 0.76 12.97
N THR A 228 -5.37 1.43 14.11
CA THR A 228 -6.21 2.63 14.24
C THR A 228 -5.50 3.72 15.03
N TRP A 229 -5.88 4.98 14.79
CA TRP A 229 -5.46 6.14 15.55
C TRP A 229 -6.64 7.11 15.66
N ASP A 230 -6.63 8.05 16.58
CA ASP A 230 -7.80 8.86 16.89
C ASP A 230 -7.57 10.38 16.76
N THR A 231 -6.40 10.81 16.27
CA THR A 231 -6.08 12.23 16.15
C THR A 231 -6.59 12.89 14.88
N CYS A 232 -7.07 12.12 13.89
CA CYS A 232 -7.62 12.62 12.64
C CYS A 232 -6.66 13.49 11.80
N ASP A 233 -5.36 13.52 12.12
CA ASP A 233 -4.37 14.41 11.54
C ASP A 233 -3.30 13.70 10.71
N CYS A 234 -2.34 14.45 10.17
CA CYS A 234 -1.22 13.89 9.40
C CYS A 234 -0.38 12.93 10.25
N TYR A 235 -0.18 13.21 11.54
CA TYR A 235 0.60 12.35 12.42
C TYR A 235 -0.10 11.00 12.65
N GLY A 236 -1.40 11.00 12.90
CA GLY A 236 -2.18 9.76 13.04
C GLY A 236 -2.10 8.87 11.78
N ARG A 237 -2.25 9.47 10.59
CA ARG A 237 -2.10 8.75 9.31
C ARG A 237 -0.71 8.16 9.11
N PHE A 238 0.31 8.84 9.58
CA PHE A 238 1.69 8.36 9.57
C PHE A 238 1.87 7.18 10.54
N ARG A 239 1.37 7.31 11.78
CA ARG A 239 1.42 6.25 12.80
C ARG A 239 0.77 4.96 12.33
N ILE A 240 -0.39 5.04 11.69
CA ILE A 240 -1.08 3.88 11.14
C ILE A 240 -0.22 3.15 10.11
N ARG A 241 0.47 3.87 9.23
CA ARG A 241 1.33 3.21 8.23
C ARG A 241 2.48 2.43 8.85
N LEU A 242 3.06 2.94 9.92
CA LEU A 242 4.08 2.19 10.68
C LEU A 242 3.49 0.92 11.29
N GLU A 243 2.36 1.05 11.98
CA GLU A 243 1.67 -0.08 12.59
C GLU A 243 1.23 -1.12 11.57
N GLU A 244 0.72 -0.70 10.41
CA GLU A 244 0.34 -1.61 9.33
C GLU A 244 1.53 -2.37 8.76
N MET A 245 2.74 -1.79 8.73
CA MET A 245 3.94 -2.53 8.34
C MET A 245 4.29 -3.62 9.36
N ASP A 246 4.17 -3.34 10.66
CA ASP A 246 4.39 -4.33 11.72
C ASP A 246 3.35 -5.46 11.63
N GLN A 247 2.07 -5.14 11.39
CA GLN A 247 1.02 -6.14 11.18
C GLN A 247 1.26 -6.97 9.92
N SER A 248 1.77 -6.37 8.84
CA SER A 248 2.16 -7.10 7.63
C SER A 248 3.30 -8.09 7.90
N VAL A 249 4.30 -7.70 8.68
CA VAL A 249 5.38 -8.62 9.11
C VAL A 249 4.81 -9.78 9.93
N ARG A 250 3.82 -9.53 10.79
CA ARG A 250 3.14 -10.57 11.58
C ARG A 250 2.39 -11.58 10.70
N ILE A 251 1.72 -11.11 9.65
CA ILE A 251 1.04 -11.99 8.67
C ILE A 251 2.05 -12.83 7.88
N LEU A 252 3.23 -12.28 7.56
CA LEU A 252 4.26 -12.95 6.78
C LEU A 252 5.02 -14.04 7.52
N LYS A 253 4.96 -14.09 8.85
CA LYS A 253 5.56 -15.13 9.74
C LYS A 253 4.71 -16.38 9.77
#